data_124cd3aa20faf879a29e0c4b7494bd51
#
_entry.id   124cd3aa20faf879a29e0c4b7494bd51
#
_cell.length_a   1.000
_cell.length_b   1.000
_cell.length_c   1.000
_cell.angle_alpha   90.00
_cell.angle_beta   90.00
_cell.angle_gamma   90.00
#
_symmetry.space_group_name_H-M   'P 1'
#
loop_
_entity.id
_entity.type
_entity.pdbx_description
1 polymer ?
#
loop_
_entity_poly.entity_id
_entity_poly.type
_entity_poly.pdbx_seq_one_letter_code
_entity_poly.pdbx_strand_id
1 'polypeptide(L)'
;MLRRQFVSLASCATAVASAPVWVRQACAQEAGLSANTLTVGCSAATTGPLASSGIDIQRGTEAAMAQINARGGIHGRTLQLLMMDDAYEPERTASNVKQMLSQGRVFALLSCFGTPNNQAILPMVVESGVPYVAPLSGASSLRKNVRNIFHVRASYTDEIVRLVQRLTSMGIKNIAVLYQDNSYGKEMLEDATRALAEQGHQPALQVAVATDGKNQADAVAQVAKVRPAAVLLATAGTVSVALVRGLRKSAPGVLLAGLSPTLPSDSLKQLGEDASGMALSMVVPDAHRAKLQLVRDYQGAMRALGYQDFTQGSLEAYVNTRVLAEGLERTGRDPQQVRLNAALAAIRNWNLGGFTVDYSGQTPFVGSRFLDLGVLGSSGRFA
;
A
#
# COMPACT_ATOMS: atom_id res chain seq x y z
N MET A 1 -52.06 92.14 7.78
CA MET A 1 -52.72 91.35 6.75
C MET A 1 -51.84 90.17 6.42
N LEU A 2 -52.17 88.98 7.00
CA LEU A 2 -51.36 87.80 6.98
C LEU A 2 -52.03 86.70 6.13
N ARG A 3 -51.38 86.27 5.15
CA ARG A 3 -51.80 85.10 4.38
C ARG A 3 -51.01 83.86 4.93
N ARG A 4 -51.72 82.90 5.49
CA ARG A 4 -51.24 81.55 5.85
C ARG A 4 -51.17 80.71 4.56
N GLN A 5 -50.01 80.15 4.24
CA GLN A 5 -49.82 79.05 3.29
C GLN A 5 -49.74 77.74 4.03
N PHE A 6 -50.65 76.83 3.67
CA PHE A 6 -50.61 75.41 4.09
C PHE A 6 -49.64 74.68 3.19
N VAL A 7 -48.66 74.02 3.78
CA VAL A 7 -47.77 73.08 3.12
C VAL A 7 -48.30 71.68 3.41
N SER A 8 -48.76 70.98 2.40
CA SER A 8 -49.14 69.57 2.48
C SER A 8 -47.90 68.68 2.37
N LEU A 9 -47.62 67.93 3.40
CA LEU A 9 -46.60 66.87 3.36
C LEU A 9 -47.14 65.59 2.71
N ALA A 10 -46.61 65.26 1.55
CA ALA A 10 -46.84 64.00 0.87
C ALA A 10 -45.87 62.97 1.46
N SER A 11 -46.39 61.97 2.18
CA SER A 11 -45.62 60.85 2.71
C SER A 11 -45.39 59.82 1.58
N CYS A 12 -44.16 59.72 1.08
CA CYS A 12 -43.72 58.60 0.25
C CYS A 12 -43.40 57.38 1.12
N ALA A 13 -44.29 56.41 1.10
CA ALA A 13 -44.02 55.09 1.68
C ALA A 13 -43.15 54.32 0.72
N THR A 14 -41.86 54.17 1.01
CA THR A 14 -40.95 53.27 0.31
C THR A 14 -41.20 51.84 0.80
N ALA A 15 -41.85 51.03 -0.03
CA ALA A 15 -41.95 49.59 0.13
C ALA A 15 -40.59 48.95 -0.14
N VAL A 16 -39.85 48.55 0.90
CA VAL A 16 -38.67 47.72 0.78
C VAL A 16 -39.17 46.31 0.47
N ALA A 17 -39.07 45.93 -0.80
CA ALA A 17 -39.27 44.54 -1.20
C ALA A 17 -38.12 43.68 -0.69
N SER A 18 -38.37 42.93 0.40
CA SER A 18 -37.48 41.90 0.89
C SER A 18 -37.52 40.71 -0.04
N ALA A 19 -36.62 40.69 -1.05
CA ALA A 19 -36.36 39.51 -1.85
C ALA A 19 -35.69 38.48 -0.91
N PRO A 20 -36.16 37.21 -0.84
CA PRO A 20 -35.46 36.19 -0.10
C PRO A 20 -34.12 35.91 -0.81
N VAL A 21 -33.03 36.28 -0.15
CA VAL A 21 -31.67 35.87 -0.58
C VAL A 21 -31.61 34.40 -0.35
N TRP A 22 -31.83 33.61 -1.39
CA TRP A 22 -31.43 32.22 -1.43
C TRP A 22 -29.92 32.22 -1.40
N VAL A 23 -29.35 32.16 -0.19
CA VAL A 23 -27.96 31.80 0.03
C VAL A 23 -27.84 30.36 -0.45
N ARG A 24 -27.50 30.20 -1.75
CA ARG A 24 -26.93 28.95 -2.21
C ARG A 24 -25.63 28.81 -1.40
N GLN A 25 -25.70 28.04 -0.31
CA GLN A 25 -24.51 27.44 0.25
C GLN A 25 -23.87 26.67 -0.91
N ALA A 26 -22.87 27.28 -1.53
CA ALA A 26 -21.95 26.57 -2.39
C ALA A 26 -21.30 25.54 -1.47
N CYS A 27 -21.83 24.32 -1.42
CA CYS A 27 -21.12 23.21 -0.84
C CYS A 27 -19.79 23.18 -1.57
N ALA A 28 -18.70 23.52 -0.88
CA ALA A 28 -17.37 23.37 -1.44
C ALA A 28 -17.28 21.92 -1.94
N GLN A 29 -17.09 21.77 -3.23
CA GLN A 29 -17.01 20.44 -3.83
C GLN A 29 -15.83 19.72 -3.21
N GLU A 30 -16.06 18.54 -2.64
CA GLU A 30 -14.99 17.70 -2.05
C GLU A 30 -13.93 17.41 -3.11
N ALA A 31 -12.66 17.48 -2.72
CA ALA A 31 -11.54 17.22 -3.59
C ALA A 31 -11.67 15.84 -4.26
N GLY A 32 -11.39 15.75 -5.56
CA GLY A 32 -11.47 14.50 -6.31
C GLY A 32 -12.87 13.91 -6.48
N LEU A 33 -13.93 14.65 -6.14
CA LEU A 33 -15.33 14.22 -6.26
C LEU A 33 -16.07 15.04 -7.31
N SER A 34 -16.80 14.36 -8.18
CA SER A 34 -17.75 14.99 -9.11
C SER A 34 -19.15 14.35 -9.00
N ALA A 35 -20.09 14.80 -9.80
CA ALA A 35 -21.42 14.18 -9.87
C ALA A 35 -21.34 12.69 -10.24
N ASN A 36 -20.41 12.31 -11.16
CA ASN A 36 -20.34 10.99 -11.75
C ASN A 36 -19.04 10.23 -11.47
N THR A 37 -18.05 10.86 -10.84
CA THR A 37 -16.73 10.24 -10.62
C THR A 37 -16.20 10.51 -9.22
N LEU A 38 -15.40 9.57 -8.75
CA LEU A 38 -14.59 9.68 -7.54
C LEU A 38 -13.16 9.25 -7.88
N THR A 39 -12.23 10.20 -7.75
CA THR A 39 -10.82 9.97 -8.11
C THR A 39 -9.98 9.69 -6.88
N VAL A 40 -9.18 8.63 -6.92
CA VAL A 40 -8.21 8.30 -5.89
C VAL A 40 -6.79 8.40 -6.44
N GLY A 41 -5.86 8.83 -5.60
CA GLY A 41 -4.47 9.06 -5.98
C GLY A 41 -3.54 7.93 -5.53
N CYS A 42 -2.59 7.60 -6.38
CA CYS A 42 -1.49 6.68 -6.08
C CYS A 42 -0.18 7.23 -6.64
N SER A 43 0.88 7.25 -5.83
CA SER A 43 2.24 7.44 -6.31
C SER A 43 3.01 6.15 -6.10
N ALA A 44 3.56 5.60 -7.18
CA ALA A 44 4.29 4.34 -7.14
C ALA A 44 5.27 4.25 -8.31
N ALA A 45 6.33 3.45 -8.16
CA ALA A 45 7.32 3.23 -9.20
C ALA A 45 6.74 2.41 -10.36
N THR A 46 6.46 3.03 -11.49
CA THR A 46 6.13 2.36 -12.76
C THR A 46 7.32 2.34 -13.72
N THR A 47 8.40 2.99 -13.34
CA THR A 47 9.73 2.95 -13.99
C THR A 47 10.81 2.59 -12.97
N GLY A 48 12.02 2.25 -13.45
CA GLY A 48 13.18 1.94 -12.60
C GLY A 48 13.18 0.51 -12.03
N PRO A 49 14.05 0.24 -11.04
CA PRO A 49 14.32 -1.13 -10.53
C PRO A 49 13.12 -1.83 -9.85
N LEU A 50 12.09 -1.08 -9.46
CA LEU A 50 10.87 -1.57 -8.82
C LEU A 50 9.61 -1.35 -9.67
N ALA A 51 9.77 -1.12 -10.97
CA ALA A 51 8.66 -0.83 -11.90
C ALA A 51 7.56 -1.88 -11.87
N SER A 52 7.91 -3.16 -11.74
CA SER A 52 6.91 -4.23 -11.69
C SER A 52 5.98 -4.13 -10.48
N SER A 53 6.47 -3.59 -9.35
CA SER A 53 5.60 -3.35 -8.18
C SER A 53 4.52 -2.31 -8.48
N GLY A 54 4.88 -1.19 -9.12
CA GLY A 54 3.91 -0.16 -9.51
C GLY A 54 2.92 -0.66 -10.57
N ILE A 55 3.41 -1.45 -11.54
CA ILE A 55 2.55 -2.07 -12.57
C ILE A 55 1.57 -3.07 -11.94
N ASP A 56 2.01 -3.88 -10.99
CA ASP A 56 1.14 -4.80 -10.25
C ASP A 56 0.06 -4.04 -9.45
N ILE A 57 0.45 -2.95 -8.78
CA ILE A 57 -0.48 -2.06 -8.06
C ILE A 57 -1.52 -1.50 -9.03
N GLN A 58 -1.09 -0.97 -10.16
CA GLN A 58 -1.97 -0.41 -11.18
C GLN A 58 -2.99 -1.46 -11.66
N ARG A 59 -2.52 -2.62 -12.10
CA ARG A 59 -3.37 -3.69 -12.64
C ARG A 59 -4.39 -4.20 -11.64
N GLY A 60 -3.95 -4.45 -10.40
CA GLY A 60 -4.84 -4.92 -9.34
C GLY A 60 -5.91 -3.89 -8.97
N THR A 61 -5.53 -2.61 -8.89
CA THR A 61 -6.43 -1.49 -8.63
C THR A 61 -7.44 -1.32 -9.77
N GLU A 62 -6.98 -1.28 -11.02
CA GLU A 62 -7.83 -1.17 -12.20
C GLU A 62 -8.83 -2.33 -12.32
N ALA A 63 -8.38 -3.56 -12.03
CA ALA A 63 -9.26 -4.73 -12.05
C ALA A 63 -10.39 -4.62 -11.01
N ALA A 64 -10.07 -4.19 -9.79
CA ALA A 64 -11.08 -3.98 -8.76
C ALA A 64 -12.04 -2.84 -9.14
N MET A 65 -11.52 -1.71 -9.63
CA MET A 65 -12.32 -0.57 -10.05
C MET A 65 -13.23 -0.90 -11.23
N ALA A 66 -12.72 -1.62 -12.24
CA ALA A 66 -13.52 -2.06 -13.37
C ALA A 66 -14.68 -2.94 -12.94
N GLN A 67 -14.45 -3.89 -12.03
CA GLN A 67 -15.50 -4.75 -11.49
C GLN A 67 -16.56 -3.95 -10.71
N ILE A 68 -16.16 -2.95 -9.92
CA ILE A 68 -17.06 -2.06 -9.18
C ILE A 68 -17.86 -1.19 -10.15
N ASN A 69 -17.19 -0.56 -11.11
CA ASN A 69 -17.79 0.34 -12.07
C ASN A 69 -18.81 -0.37 -12.99
N ALA A 70 -18.53 -1.63 -13.37
CA ALA A 70 -19.46 -2.45 -14.15
C ALA A 70 -20.79 -2.75 -13.42
N ARG A 71 -20.82 -2.63 -12.08
CA ARG A 71 -22.01 -2.78 -11.24
C ARG A 71 -22.72 -1.45 -10.94
N GLY A 72 -22.32 -0.37 -11.62
CA GLY A 72 -22.89 0.97 -11.43
C GLY A 72 -22.05 1.89 -10.52
N GLY A 73 -20.83 1.49 -10.17
CA GLY A 73 -19.92 2.26 -9.32
C GLY A 73 -20.38 2.36 -7.86
N ILE A 74 -19.88 3.34 -7.14
CA ILE A 74 -20.23 3.62 -5.74
C ILE A 74 -21.32 4.70 -5.72
N HIS A 75 -22.54 4.33 -5.34
CA HIS A 75 -23.71 5.22 -5.33
C HIS A 75 -23.89 5.98 -6.65
N GLY A 76 -23.66 5.32 -7.81
CA GLY A 76 -23.77 5.89 -9.14
C GLY A 76 -22.54 6.65 -9.63
N ARG A 77 -21.43 6.68 -8.88
CA ARG A 77 -20.17 7.29 -9.31
C ARG A 77 -19.14 6.23 -9.68
N THR A 78 -18.46 6.42 -10.79
CA THR A 78 -17.33 5.56 -11.20
C THR A 78 -16.08 5.91 -10.41
N LEU A 79 -15.33 4.89 -10.00
CA LEU A 79 -14.00 5.05 -9.42
C LEU A 79 -12.97 5.27 -10.51
N GLN A 80 -12.07 6.22 -10.30
CA GLN A 80 -10.96 6.52 -11.20
C GLN A 80 -9.64 6.54 -10.42
N LEU A 81 -8.59 5.98 -11.02
CA LEU A 81 -7.24 6.00 -10.48
C LEU A 81 -6.44 7.13 -11.16
N LEU A 82 -5.90 8.03 -10.35
CA LEU A 82 -4.85 8.95 -10.74
C LEU A 82 -3.52 8.38 -10.26
N MET A 83 -2.81 7.68 -11.14
CA MET A 83 -1.49 7.14 -10.84
C MET A 83 -0.38 8.02 -11.37
N MET A 84 0.62 8.30 -10.55
CA MET A 84 1.81 9.08 -10.92
C MET A 84 3.07 8.27 -10.62
N ASP A 85 3.97 8.18 -11.61
CA ASP A 85 5.25 7.52 -11.46
C ASP A 85 6.18 8.31 -10.54
N ASP A 86 6.83 7.62 -9.62
CA ASP A 86 7.87 8.20 -8.76
C ASP A 86 9.25 7.52 -8.91
N ALA A 87 9.37 6.52 -9.77
CA ALA A 87 10.60 5.74 -9.95
C ALA A 87 11.24 5.24 -8.63
N TYR A 88 10.45 5.15 -7.56
CA TYR A 88 10.89 4.84 -6.18
C TYR A 88 11.76 5.95 -5.54
N GLU A 89 11.59 7.20 -5.99
CA GLU A 89 12.31 8.37 -5.45
C GLU A 89 11.40 9.12 -4.46
N PRO A 90 11.77 9.23 -3.16
CA PRO A 90 10.92 9.86 -2.14
C PRO A 90 10.53 11.32 -2.45
N GLU A 91 11.45 12.08 -3.04
CA GLU A 91 11.21 13.49 -3.43
C GLU A 91 10.16 13.58 -4.55
N ARG A 92 10.19 12.66 -5.51
CA ARG A 92 9.16 12.60 -6.56
C ARG A 92 7.82 12.18 -5.99
N THR A 93 7.78 11.22 -5.06
CA THR A 93 6.56 10.84 -4.35
C THR A 93 5.97 12.04 -3.61
N ALA A 94 6.81 12.79 -2.88
CA ALA A 94 6.38 13.99 -2.17
C ALA A 94 5.81 15.05 -3.13
N SER A 95 6.45 15.27 -4.27
CA SER A 95 5.98 16.19 -5.32
C SER A 95 4.64 15.75 -5.90
N ASN A 96 4.51 14.46 -6.24
CA ASN A 96 3.29 13.88 -6.81
C ASN A 96 2.10 14.04 -5.85
N VAL A 97 2.27 13.65 -4.59
CA VAL A 97 1.21 13.73 -3.58
C VAL A 97 0.87 15.18 -3.26
N LYS A 98 1.87 16.06 -3.13
CA LYS A 98 1.64 17.50 -2.98
C LYS A 98 0.77 18.06 -4.12
N GLN A 99 1.08 17.69 -5.36
CA GLN A 99 0.30 18.11 -6.52
C GLN A 99 -1.14 17.57 -6.47
N MET A 100 -1.33 16.28 -6.12
CA MET A 100 -2.66 15.68 -5.99
C MET A 100 -3.52 16.41 -4.97
N LEU A 101 -2.95 16.74 -3.80
CA LEU A 101 -3.67 17.37 -2.70
C LEU A 101 -3.92 18.86 -2.96
N SER A 102 -2.88 19.63 -3.33
CA SER A 102 -3.00 21.08 -3.51
C SER A 102 -3.92 21.49 -4.67
N GLN A 103 -4.06 20.63 -5.69
CA GLN A 103 -4.96 20.86 -6.82
C GLN A 103 -6.36 20.26 -6.60
N GLY A 104 -6.64 19.68 -5.44
CA GLY A 104 -7.94 19.06 -5.15
C GLY A 104 -8.30 17.91 -6.08
N ARG A 105 -7.29 17.17 -6.60
CA ARG A 105 -7.50 16.17 -7.66
C ARG A 105 -7.97 14.82 -7.16
N VAL A 106 -7.80 14.52 -5.85
CA VAL A 106 -8.07 13.20 -5.30
C VAL A 106 -8.92 13.29 -4.05
N PHE A 107 -9.86 12.36 -3.91
CA PHE A 107 -10.72 12.21 -2.74
C PHE A 107 -10.03 11.43 -1.62
N ALA A 108 -9.18 10.49 -1.98
CA ALA A 108 -8.38 9.67 -1.07
C ALA A 108 -7.06 9.28 -1.72
N LEU A 109 -6.07 8.91 -0.91
CA LEU A 109 -4.88 8.21 -1.39
C LEU A 109 -5.06 6.70 -1.21
N LEU A 110 -4.50 5.92 -2.14
CA LEU A 110 -4.59 4.47 -2.17
C LEU A 110 -3.25 3.86 -2.57
N SER A 111 -2.72 2.95 -1.75
CA SER A 111 -1.59 2.07 -2.10
C SER A 111 -0.33 2.76 -2.62
N CYS A 112 -0.01 3.99 -2.17
CA CYS A 112 1.30 4.56 -2.52
C CYS A 112 2.42 3.64 -2.01
N PHE A 113 3.45 3.45 -2.84
CA PHE A 113 4.39 2.34 -2.67
C PHE A 113 5.72 2.75 -2.04
N GLY A 114 6.22 1.88 -1.16
CA GLY A 114 7.58 1.97 -0.61
C GLY A 114 7.68 2.64 0.75
N THR A 115 8.60 2.17 1.60
CA THR A 115 8.81 2.72 2.95
C THR A 115 9.37 4.14 2.90
N PRO A 116 10.52 4.42 2.24
CA PRO A 116 11.07 5.77 2.20
C PRO A 116 10.10 6.77 1.53
N ASN A 117 9.41 6.35 0.49
CA ASN A 117 8.42 7.15 -0.24
C ASN A 117 7.24 7.54 0.66
N ASN A 118 6.69 6.56 1.40
CA ASN A 118 5.60 6.82 2.34
C ASN A 118 6.05 7.69 3.53
N GLN A 119 7.29 7.53 4.00
CA GLN A 119 7.84 8.40 5.04
C GLN A 119 7.93 9.86 4.57
N ALA A 120 8.29 10.11 3.31
CA ALA A 120 8.38 11.45 2.75
C ALA A 120 7.02 12.17 2.67
N ILE A 121 5.92 11.43 2.45
CA ILE A 121 4.57 12.02 2.35
C ILE A 121 3.80 12.03 3.66
N LEU A 122 4.23 11.26 4.66
CA LEU A 122 3.47 11.06 5.91
C LEU A 122 3.08 12.38 6.60
N PRO A 123 3.97 13.39 6.76
CA PRO A 123 3.60 14.65 7.40
C PRO A 123 2.44 15.36 6.68
N MET A 124 2.52 15.51 5.36
CA MET A 124 1.47 16.20 4.60
C MET A 124 0.14 15.44 4.56
N VAL A 125 0.19 14.11 4.57
CA VAL A 125 -1.02 13.27 4.64
C VAL A 125 -1.72 13.42 6.00
N VAL A 126 -0.95 13.45 7.08
CA VAL A 126 -1.48 13.66 8.43
C VAL A 126 -2.07 15.06 8.56
N GLU A 127 -1.37 16.09 8.09
CA GLU A 127 -1.81 17.49 8.16
C GLU A 127 -3.07 17.74 7.33
N SER A 128 -3.15 17.19 6.12
CA SER A 128 -4.30 17.38 5.24
C SER A 128 -5.56 16.65 5.71
N GLY A 129 -5.43 15.62 6.54
CA GLY A 129 -6.55 14.77 6.95
C GLY A 129 -7.17 13.91 5.83
N VAL A 130 -6.59 13.93 4.62
CA VAL A 130 -7.05 13.12 3.48
C VAL A 130 -7.07 11.63 3.87
N PRO A 131 -8.13 10.88 3.55
CA PRO A 131 -8.15 9.44 3.79
C PRO A 131 -7.03 8.76 3.01
N TYR A 132 -6.19 8.01 3.70
CA TYR A 132 -5.13 7.24 3.09
C TYR A 132 -5.32 5.75 3.38
N VAL A 133 -5.71 5.00 2.35
CA VAL A 133 -6.03 3.58 2.45
C VAL A 133 -4.85 2.76 1.96
N ALA A 134 -4.45 1.82 2.79
CA ALA A 134 -3.47 0.79 2.48
C ALA A 134 -2.13 1.34 1.94
N PRO A 135 -1.40 2.19 2.70
CA PRO A 135 0.01 2.42 2.38
C PRO A 135 0.69 1.08 2.06
N LEU A 136 1.29 0.96 0.87
CA LEU A 136 1.89 -0.30 0.45
C LEU A 136 3.31 -0.42 1.00
N SER A 137 3.36 -0.52 2.30
CA SER A 137 4.52 -0.77 3.15
C SER A 137 4.06 -1.36 4.48
N GLY A 138 4.80 -2.37 4.95
CA GLY A 138 4.59 -2.97 6.26
C GLY A 138 5.39 -2.31 7.40
N ALA A 139 6.14 -1.24 7.12
CA ALA A 139 7.03 -0.60 8.07
C ALA A 139 6.30 -0.08 9.32
N SER A 140 6.86 -0.34 10.49
CA SER A 140 6.32 0.10 11.78
C SER A 140 6.43 1.62 11.94
N SER A 141 7.43 2.23 11.32
CA SER A 141 7.62 3.69 11.28
C SER A 141 6.45 4.45 10.64
N LEU A 142 5.65 3.80 9.79
CA LEU A 142 4.46 4.36 9.16
C LEU A 142 3.17 4.16 9.98
N ARG A 143 3.20 3.28 10.98
CA ARG A 143 2.03 2.93 11.79
C ARG A 143 1.86 3.90 12.95
N LYS A 144 1.41 5.11 12.63
CA LYS A 144 1.22 6.20 13.58
C LYS A 144 -0.18 6.22 14.18
N ASN A 145 -0.32 6.80 15.36
CA ASN A 145 -1.61 7.00 16.04
C ASN A 145 -2.40 8.16 15.40
N VAL A 146 -2.76 7.99 14.13
CA VAL A 146 -3.52 8.98 13.34
C VAL A 146 -4.81 8.36 12.82
N ARG A 147 -5.82 9.19 12.54
CA ARG A 147 -7.19 8.73 12.25
C ARG A 147 -7.52 8.65 10.75
N ASN A 148 -6.63 9.08 9.88
CA ASN A 148 -6.84 9.12 8.43
C ASN A 148 -5.97 8.15 7.64
N ILE A 149 -5.23 7.26 8.31
CA ILE A 149 -4.39 6.23 7.66
C ILE A 149 -4.88 4.85 8.09
N PHE A 150 -5.18 4.00 7.09
CA PHE A 150 -5.77 2.68 7.25
C PHE A 150 -4.89 1.62 6.60
N HIS A 151 -4.06 0.95 7.39
CA HIS A 151 -3.23 -0.16 6.90
C HIS A 151 -4.10 -1.40 6.69
N VAL A 152 -3.90 -2.11 5.57
CA VAL A 152 -4.61 -3.37 5.32
C VAL A 152 -3.74 -4.56 5.67
N ARG A 153 -2.48 -4.54 5.28
CA ARG A 153 -1.53 -5.66 5.43
C ARG A 153 -0.95 -5.81 6.85
N ALA A 154 -0.45 -6.99 7.16
CA ALA A 154 0.42 -7.25 8.31
C ALA A 154 1.70 -6.39 8.26
N SER A 155 2.39 -6.20 9.39
CA SER A 155 3.64 -5.45 9.44
C SER A 155 4.84 -6.28 8.96
N TYR A 156 5.89 -5.60 8.52
CA TYR A 156 7.15 -6.27 8.24
C TYR A 156 7.76 -6.90 9.50
N THR A 157 7.54 -6.29 10.66
CA THR A 157 7.92 -6.88 11.94
C THR A 157 7.27 -8.24 12.14
N ASP A 158 5.94 -8.36 11.86
CA ASP A 158 5.24 -9.65 11.96
C ASP A 158 5.82 -10.67 10.96
N GLU A 159 6.11 -10.22 9.72
CA GLU A 159 6.72 -11.08 8.68
C GLU A 159 8.09 -11.60 9.12
N ILE A 160 8.96 -10.73 9.64
CA ILE A 160 10.30 -11.10 10.12
C ILE A 160 10.23 -12.05 11.32
N VAL A 161 9.41 -11.72 12.31
CA VAL A 161 9.22 -12.58 13.48
C VAL A 161 8.79 -13.98 13.04
N ARG A 162 7.84 -14.06 12.11
CA ARG A 162 7.35 -15.34 11.59
C ARG A 162 8.43 -16.12 10.85
N LEU A 163 9.23 -15.44 9.99
CA LEU A 163 10.35 -16.07 9.27
C LEU A 163 11.43 -16.56 10.21
N VAL A 164 11.87 -15.73 11.16
CA VAL A 164 12.90 -16.08 12.15
C VAL A 164 12.42 -17.26 13.02
N GLN A 165 11.20 -17.20 13.55
CA GLN A 165 10.62 -18.31 14.33
C GLN A 165 10.57 -19.61 13.51
N ARG A 166 10.20 -19.53 12.24
CA ARG A 166 10.18 -20.72 11.37
C ARG A 166 11.57 -21.30 11.15
N LEU A 167 12.56 -20.46 10.85
CA LEU A 167 13.94 -20.89 10.65
C LEU A 167 14.53 -21.51 11.93
N THR A 168 14.37 -20.85 13.08
CA THR A 168 14.91 -21.33 14.36
C THR A 168 14.22 -22.62 14.83
N SER A 169 12.90 -22.77 14.60
CA SER A 169 12.18 -24.03 14.89
C SER A 169 12.66 -25.22 14.06
N MET A 170 13.25 -24.97 12.90
CA MET A 170 13.91 -25.99 12.06
C MET A 170 15.37 -26.25 12.47
N GLY A 171 15.85 -25.64 13.57
CA GLY A 171 17.24 -25.75 14.02
C GLY A 171 18.23 -24.83 13.31
N ILE A 172 17.76 -23.93 12.44
CA ILE A 172 18.59 -22.98 11.71
C ILE A 172 18.81 -21.75 12.57
N LYS A 173 20.00 -21.64 13.15
CA LYS A 173 20.37 -20.60 14.12
C LYS A 173 21.39 -19.61 13.58
N ASN A 174 22.21 -20.03 12.61
CA ASN A 174 23.24 -19.23 11.96
C ASN A 174 22.63 -18.50 10.76
N ILE A 175 22.03 -17.32 10.98
CA ILE A 175 21.27 -16.55 10.01
C ILE A 175 21.99 -15.23 9.71
N ALA A 176 22.33 -14.98 8.45
CA ALA A 176 22.80 -13.69 7.97
C ALA A 176 21.63 -12.80 7.54
N VAL A 177 21.79 -11.49 7.65
CA VAL A 177 20.83 -10.49 7.19
C VAL A 177 21.49 -9.60 6.12
N LEU A 178 21.00 -9.64 4.89
CA LEU A 178 21.36 -8.70 3.85
C LEU A 178 20.23 -7.68 3.73
N TYR A 179 20.54 -6.41 3.96
CA TYR A 179 19.54 -5.36 4.00
C TYR A 179 19.87 -4.21 3.03
N GLN A 180 18.86 -3.65 2.41
CA GLN A 180 19.00 -2.50 1.52
C GLN A 180 19.39 -1.25 2.32
N ASP A 181 20.37 -0.49 1.86
CA ASP A 181 20.86 0.72 2.57
C ASP A 181 19.91 1.90 2.37
N ASN A 182 18.72 1.76 2.90
CA ASN A 182 17.69 2.79 3.00
C ASN A 182 16.85 2.55 4.27
N SER A 183 15.84 3.39 4.51
CA SER A 183 15.01 3.27 5.72
C SER A 183 14.25 1.95 5.80
N TYR A 184 13.85 1.36 4.66
CA TYR A 184 13.23 0.03 4.64
C TYR A 184 14.18 -1.03 5.19
N GLY A 185 15.37 -1.17 4.60
CA GLY A 185 16.29 -2.23 4.99
C GLY A 185 16.86 -2.05 6.39
N LYS A 186 17.09 -0.81 6.84
CA LYS A 186 17.55 -0.52 8.21
C LYS A 186 16.52 -0.93 9.27
N GLU A 187 15.24 -0.58 9.06
CA GLU A 187 14.16 -1.00 9.96
C GLU A 187 14.03 -2.53 9.99
N MET A 188 14.19 -3.20 8.83
CA MET A 188 14.13 -4.66 8.74
C MET A 188 15.32 -5.33 9.45
N LEU A 189 16.51 -4.74 9.41
CA LEU A 189 17.66 -5.22 10.14
C LEU A 189 17.43 -5.15 11.67
N GLU A 190 16.88 -4.03 12.15
CA GLU A 190 16.54 -3.85 13.56
C GLU A 190 15.52 -4.90 14.01
N ASP A 191 14.46 -5.10 13.22
CA ASP A 191 13.42 -6.10 13.49
C ASP A 191 13.98 -7.53 13.48
N ALA A 192 14.84 -7.87 12.50
CA ALA A 192 15.48 -9.18 12.42
C ALA A 192 16.43 -9.43 13.60
N THR A 193 17.20 -8.40 13.98
CA THR A 193 18.11 -8.49 15.14
C THR A 193 17.33 -8.72 16.43
N ARG A 194 16.22 -7.98 16.61
CA ARG A 194 15.34 -8.17 17.79
C ARG A 194 14.69 -9.54 17.79
N ALA A 195 14.13 -9.99 16.67
CA ALA A 195 13.48 -11.29 16.57
C ALA A 195 14.45 -12.45 16.82
N LEU A 196 15.70 -12.35 16.36
CA LEU A 196 16.75 -13.31 16.66
C LEU A 196 17.15 -13.30 18.14
N ALA A 197 17.27 -12.11 18.76
CA ALA A 197 17.60 -11.96 20.17
C ALA A 197 16.51 -12.59 21.07
N GLU A 198 15.24 -12.46 20.73
CA GLU A 198 14.12 -13.11 21.41
C GLU A 198 14.20 -14.65 21.34
N GLN A 199 14.89 -15.21 20.34
CA GLN A 199 15.18 -16.64 20.22
C GLN A 199 16.55 -17.04 20.81
N GLY A 200 17.25 -16.12 21.49
CA GLY A 200 18.58 -16.33 22.07
C GLY A 200 19.73 -16.33 21.06
N HIS A 201 19.54 -15.71 19.90
CA HIS A 201 20.53 -15.66 18.81
C HIS A 201 20.85 -14.22 18.40
N GLN A 202 21.94 -14.08 17.63
CA GLN A 202 22.32 -12.84 16.96
C GLN A 202 22.49 -13.10 15.46
N PRO A 203 22.35 -12.09 14.60
CA PRO A 203 22.71 -12.25 13.20
C PRO A 203 24.16 -12.69 13.05
N ALA A 204 24.40 -13.77 12.29
CA ALA A 204 25.74 -14.28 12.01
C ALA A 204 26.55 -13.32 11.13
N LEU A 205 25.88 -12.52 10.33
CA LEU A 205 26.44 -11.51 9.46
C LEU A 205 25.36 -10.47 9.16
N GLN A 206 25.74 -9.21 9.10
CA GLN A 206 24.89 -8.11 8.69
C GLN A 206 25.60 -7.35 7.56
N VAL A 207 24.96 -7.20 6.39
CA VAL A 207 25.57 -6.49 5.27
C VAL A 207 24.58 -5.52 4.65
N ALA A 208 24.97 -4.24 4.62
CA ALA A 208 24.25 -3.22 3.88
C ALA A 208 24.50 -3.39 2.37
N VAL A 209 23.42 -3.45 1.59
CA VAL A 209 23.47 -3.50 0.13
C VAL A 209 22.96 -2.18 -0.43
N ALA A 210 23.79 -1.53 -1.25
CA ALA A 210 23.43 -0.27 -1.89
C ALA A 210 22.15 -0.39 -2.72
N THR A 211 21.31 0.64 -2.73
CA THR A 211 20.04 0.65 -3.48
C THR A 211 20.20 0.49 -4.98
N ASP A 212 21.37 0.89 -5.51
CA ASP A 212 21.77 0.69 -6.91
C ASP A 212 22.52 -0.64 -7.16
N GLY A 213 22.73 -1.43 -6.11
CA GLY A 213 23.35 -2.75 -6.20
C GLY A 213 24.89 -2.77 -6.40
N LYS A 214 25.58 -1.63 -6.37
CA LYS A 214 27.02 -1.55 -6.68
C LYS A 214 27.90 -2.50 -5.86
N ASN A 215 27.55 -2.75 -4.59
CA ASN A 215 28.33 -3.61 -3.67
C ASN A 215 27.75 -5.02 -3.48
N GLN A 216 26.83 -5.47 -4.33
CA GLN A 216 26.18 -6.76 -4.19
C GLN A 216 27.16 -7.94 -4.30
N ALA A 217 28.19 -7.83 -5.14
CA ALA A 217 29.22 -8.86 -5.27
C ALA A 217 30.01 -9.05 -3.98
N ASP A 218 30.34 -7.94 -3.30
CA ASP A 218 31.05 -7.96 -2.02
C ASP A 218 30.15 -8.55 -0.90
N ALA A 219 28.86 -8.22 -0.92
CA ALA A 219 27.89 -8.80 0.02
C ALA A 219 27.82 -10.33 -0.15
N VAL A 220 27.75 -10.82 -1.38
CA VAL A 220 27.76 -12.26 -1.69
C VAL A 220 29.07 -12.91 -1.23
N ALA A 221 30.23 -12.28 -1.47
CA ALA A 221 31.53 -12.80 -1.04
C ALA A 221 31.63 -12.92 0.49
N GLN A 222 31.10 -11.95 1.24
CA GLN A 222 31.05 -12.00 2.70
C GLN A 222 30.20 -13.17 3.20
N VAL A 223 29.02 -13.42 2.60
CA VAL A 223 28.18 -14.57 2.92
C VAL A 223 28.91 -15.88 2.62
N ALA A 224 29.56 -15.99 1.46
CA ALA A 224 30.32 -17.18 1.06
C ALA A 224 31.48 -17.49 2.04
N LYS A 225 32.10 -16.46 2.63
CA LYS A 225 33.15 -16.59 3.65
C LYS A 225 32.60 -17.05 5.01
N VAL A 226 31.47 -16.46 5.47
CA VAL A 226 30.86 -16.76 6.77
C VAL A 226 30.10 -18.09 6.76
N ARG A 227 29.56 -18.50 5.61
CA ARG A 227 28.79 -19.73 5.41
C ARG A 227 27.64 -19.87 6.41
N PRO A 228 26.71 -18.90 6.47
CA PRO A 228 25.52 -19.02 7.31
C PRO A 228 24.63 -20.17 6.82
N ALA A 229 23.79 -20.71 7.69
CA ALA A 229 22.81 -21.72 7.31
C ALA A 229 21.63 -21.11 6.51
N ALA A 230 21.30 -19.85 6.79
CA ALA A 230 20.29 -19.11 6.05
C ALA A 230 20.68 -17.64 5.86
N VAL A 231 20.11 -17.03 4.81
CA VAL A 231 20.18 -15.59 4.54
C VAL A 231 18.75 -15.03 4.52
N LEU A 232 18.49 -14.07 5.37
CA LEU A 232 17.29 -13.24 5.31
C LEU A 232 17.56 -12.02 4.42
N LEU A 233 16.80 -11.91 3.34
CA LEU A 233 16.89 -10.83 2.36
C LEU A 233 15.89 -9.74 2.72
N ALA A 234 16.36 -8.67 3.32
CA ALA A 234 15.63 -7.42 3.55
C ALA A 234 15.93 -6.40 2.42
N THR A 235 15.85 -6.89 1.19
CA THR A 235 16.07 -6.16 -0.07
C THR A 235 14.89 -6.37 -1.00
N ALA A 236 14.79 -5.61 -2.09
CA ALA A 236 13.68 -5.71 -3.04
C ALA A 236 14.14 -5.52 -4.49
N GLY A 237 13.37 -6.08 -5.43
CA GLY A 237 13.52 -5.86 -6.86
C GLY A 237 14.81 -6.43 -7.45
N THR A 238 15.42 -5.69 -8.39
CA THR A 238 16.60 -6.14 -9.14
C THR A 238 17.81 -6.42 -8.25
N VAL A 239 17.95 -5.71 -7.13
CA VAL A 239 19.00 -5.96 -6.12
C VAL A 239 18.86 -7.37 -5.54
N SER A 240 17.63 -7.77 -5.18
CA SER A 240 17.36 -9.14 -4.69
C SER A 240 17.67 -10.20 -5.74
N VAL A 241 17.34 -9.95 -7.01
CA VAL A 241 17.64 -10.88 -8.13
C VAL A 241 19.15 -11.15 -8.20
N ALA A 242 19.95 -10.10 -8.17
CA ALA A 242 21.39 -10.26 -8.29
C ALA A 242 22.01 -10.94 -7.06
N LEU A 243 21.52 -10.64 -5.84
CA LEU A 243 21.94 -11.33 -4.63
C LEU A 243 21.59 -12.82 -4.68
N VAL A 244 20.37 -13.18 -5.06
CA VAL A 244 19.93 -14.58 -5.16
C VAL A 244 20.83 -15.35 -6.13
N ARG A 245 21.04 -14.84 -7.36
CA ARG A 245 21.93 -15.48 -8.34
C ARG A 245 23.36 -15.64 -7.83
N GLY A 246 23.90 -14.58 -7.22
CA GLY A 246 25.23 -14.61 -6.63
C GLY A 246 25.34 -15.66 -5.51
N LEU A 247 24.37 -15.73 -4.62
CA LEU A 247 24.33 -16.69 -3.52
C LEU A 247 24.13 -18.13 -4.00
N ARG A 248 23.27 -18.37 -5.00
CA ARG A 248 23.12 -19.72 -5.60
C ARG A 248 24.44 -20.24 -6.20
N LYS A 249 25.21 -19.32 -6.80
CA LYS A 249 26.52 -19.69 -7.36
C LYS A 249 27.61 -19.90 -6.31
N SER A 250 27.68 -19.02 -5.28
CA SER A 250 28.82 -18.95 -4.35
C SER A 250 28.56 -19.66 -3.03
N ALA A 251 27.29 -19.88 -2.67
CA ALA A 251 26.85 -20.56 -1.44
C ALA A 251 25.61 -21.45 -1.72
N PRO A 252 25.69 -22.46 -2.58
CA PRO A 252 24.52 -23.18 -3.11
C PRO A 252 23.69 -23.91 -2.04
N GLY A 253 24.27 -24.20 -0.87
CA GLY A 253 23.59 -24.86 0.24
C GLY A 253 22.86 -23.90 1.20
N VAL A 254 22.96 -22.58 1.00
CA VAL A 254 22.33 -21.62 1.93
C VAL A 254 20.83 -21.54 1.67
N LEU A 255 20.03 -21.55 2.74
CA LEU A 255 18.61 -21.28 2.64
C LEU A 255 18.38 -19.77 2.45
N LEU A 256 17.53 -19.42 1.53
CA LEU A 256 17.17 -18.03 1.26
C LEU A 256 15.74 -17.78 1.75
N ALA A 257 15.57 -16.71 2.51
CA ALA A 257 14.27 -16.24 2.98
C ALA A 257 14.12 -14.74 2.70
N GLY A 258 12.91 -14.30 2.45
CA GLY A 258 12.62 -12.89 2.21
C GLY A 258 11.21 -12.50 2.61
N LEU A 259 10.97 -11.21 2.72
CA LEU A 259 9.67 -10.64 2.99
C LEU A 259 8.82 -10.56 1.72
N SER A 260 7.54 -10.24 1.88
CA SER A 260 6.58 -10.09 0.78
C SER A 260 7.05 -9.17 -0.37
N PRO A 261 7.81 -8.05 -0.15
CA PRO A 261 8.28 -7.20 -1.24
C PRO A 261 9.62 -7.64 -1.84
N THR A 262 10.26 -8.69 -1.34
CA THR A 262 11.63 -9.08 -1.75
C THR A 262 11.71 -9.39 -3.24
N LEU A 263 10.75 -10.15 -3.76
CA LEU A 263 10.70 -10.58 -5.16
C LEU A 263 9.36 -10.17 -5.81
N PRO A 264 9.26 -8.96 -6.36
CA PRO A 264 8.15 -8.58 -7.24
C PRO A 264 8.03 -9.51 -8.45
N SER A 265 6.92 -9.44 -9.18
CA SER A 265 6.57 -10.38 -10.26
C SER A 265 7.65 -10.55 -11.32
N ASP A 266 8.27 -9.46 -11.78
CA ASP A 266 9.34 -9.54 -12.77
C ASP A 266 10.64 -10.10 -12.19
N SER A 267 10.92 -9.89 -10.91
CA SER A 267 12.04 -10.49 -10.22
C SER A 267 11.92 -12.02 -10.18
N LEU A 268 10.71 -12.52 -9.89
CA LEU A 268 10.42 -13.97 -9.95
C LEU A 268 10.61 -14.53 -11.34
N LYS A 269 10.11 -13.84 -12.38
CA LYS A 269 10.30 -14.24 -13.79
C LYS A 269 11.78 -14.26 -14.19
N GLN A 270 12.54 -13.24 -13.78
CA GLN A 270 13.97 -13.15 -14.07
C GLN A 270 14.77 -14.24 -13.39
N LEU A 271 14.45 -14.61 -12.16
CA LEU A 271 15.14 -15.66 -11.42
C LEU A 271 14.86 -17.04 -11.97
N GLY A 272 13.63 -17.30 -12.39
CA GLY A 272 13.24 -18.64 -12.84
C GLY A 272 13.57 -19.70 -11.79
N GLU A 273 14.35 -20.70 -12.15
CA GLU A 273 14.75 -21.80 -11.25
C GLU A 273 15.61 -21.35 -10.06
N ASP A 274 16.36 -20.24 -10.17
CA ASP A 274 17.17 -19.72 -9.06
C ASP A 274 16.31 -19.30 -7.83
N ALA A 275 15.02 -19.02 -8.04
CA ALA A 275 14.09 -18.73 -6.97
C ALA A 275 13.62 -19.97 -6.21
N SER A 276 13.82 -21.18 -6.76
CA SER A 276 13.34 -22.43 -6.15
C SER A 276 13.91 -22.64 -4.76
N GLY A 277 13.05 -23.09 -3.84
CA GLY A 277 13.42 -23.32 -2.44
C GLY A 277 13.55 -22.07 -1.58
N MET A 278 13.30 -20.86 -2.13
CA MET A 278 13.23 -19.66 -1.29
C MET A 278 11.94 -19.61 -0.48
N ALA A 279 12.05 -19.26 0.79
CA ALA A 279 10.90 -18.99 1.63
C ALA A 279 10.53 -17.50 1.56
N LEU A 280 9.27 -17.20 1.26
CA LEU A 280 8.76 -15.83 1.28
C LEU A 280 7.54 -15.72 2.19
N SER A 281 7.41 -14.59 2.89
CA SER A 281 6.17 -14.24 3.57
C SER A 281 5.12 -13.73 2.59
N MET A 282 3.85 -13.98 2.91
CA MET A 282 2.68 -13.55 2.14
C MET A 282 1.70 -12.82 3.05
N VAL A 283 1.28 -11.63 2.66
CA VAL A 283 0.31 -10.79 3.41
C VAL A 283 -1.09 -10.81 2.80
N VAL A 284 -1.24 -11.51 1.70
CA VAL A 284 -2.51 -11.90 1.05
C VAL A 284 -2.43 -13.37 0.67
N PRO A 285 -3.55 -14.05 0.43
CA PRO A 285 -3.56 -15.44 -0.04
C PRO A 285 -2.77 -15.62 -1.33
N ASP A 286 -2.35 -16.85 -1.63
CA ASP A 286 -1.67 -17.14 -2.89
C ASP A 286 -2.55 -16.78 -4.10
N ALA A 287 -2.08 -15.84 -4.90
CA ALA A 287 -2.78 -15.26 -6.05
C ALA A 287 -3.12 -16.30 -7.15
N HIS A 288 -2.40 -17.42 -7.18
CA HIS A 288 -2.61 -18.51 -8.15
C HIS A 288 -3.60 -19.58 -7.64
N ARG A 289 -3.77 -19.73 -6.31
CA ARG A 289 -4.62 -20.76 -5.72
C ARG A 289 -6.05 -20.28 -5.53
N ALA A 290 -6.91 -20.52 -6.51
CA ALA A 290 -8.34 -20.12 -6.52
C ALA A 290 -9.22 -20.87 -5.49
N LYS A 291 -8.69 -21.19 -4.30
CA LYS A 291 -9.45 -21.84 -3.22
C LYS A 291 -10.42 -20.87 -2.57
N LEU A 292 -9.99 -19.65 -2.29
CA LEU A 292 -10.81 -18.61 -1.68
C LEU A 292 -11.65 -17.87 -2.72
N GLN A 293 -12.84 -17.42 -2.34
CA GLN A 293 -13.70 -16.62 -3.22
C GLN A 293 -13.01 -15.32 -3.63
N LEU A 294 -12.29 -14.67 -2.71
CA LEU A 294 -11.47 -13.49 -3.01
C LEU A 294 -10.55 -13.72 -4.21
N VAL A 295 -9.82 -14.84 -4.23
CA VAL A 295 -8.84 -15.12 -5.31
C VAL A 295 -9.56 -15.40 -6.62
N ARG A 296 -10.70 -16.09 -6.60
CA ARG A 296 -11.53 -16.31 -7.82
C ARG A 296 -12.04 -14.99 -8.38
N ASP A 297 -12.56 -14.10 -7.53
CA ASP A 297 -13.07 -12.79 -7.92
C ASP A 297 -11.97 -11.91 -8.51
N TYR A 298 -10.81 -11.87 -7.87
CA TYR A 298 -9.62 -11.18 -8.36
C TYR A 298 -9.19 -11.72 -9.74
N GLN A 299 -9.01 -13.04 -9.87
CA GLN A 299 -8.59 -13.63 -11.14
C GLN A 299 -9.62 -13.39 -12.25
N GLY A 300 -10.92 -13.41 -11.93
CA GLY A 300 -11.99 -13.07 -12.85
C GLY A 300 -11.91 -11.61 -13.32
N ALA A 301 -11.70 -10.68 -12.39
CA ALA A 301 -11.55 -9.26 -12.69
C ALA A 301 -10.30 -8.97 -13.55
N MET A 302 -9.18 -9.61 -13.24
CA MET A 302 -7.94 -9.49 -14.04
C MET A 302 -8.15 -9.99 -15.47
N ARG A 303 -8.75 -11.18 -15.64
CA ARG A 303 -9.05 -11.75 -16.98
C ARG A 303 -9.99 -10.86 -17.78
N ALA A 304 -10.96 -10.22 -17.15
CA ALA A 304 -11.91 -9.33 -17.83
C ALA A 304 -11.21 -8.11 -18.47
N LEU A 305 -10.02 -7.74 -17.96
CA LEU A 305 -9.15 -6.70 -18.54
C LEU A 305 -8.04 -7.28 -19.45
N GLY A 306 -8.05 -8.59 -19.73
CA GLY A 306 -7.04 -9.25 -20.56
C GLY A 306 -5.74 -9.62 -19.83
N TYR A 307 -5.65 -9.41 -18.51
CA TYR A 307 -4.49 -9.78 -17.73
C TYR A 307 -4.50 -11.28 -17.38
N GLN A 308 -3.43 -11.98 -17.72
CA GLN A 308 -3.27 -13.42 -17.45
C GLN A 308 -2.27 -13.68 -16.30
N ASP A 309 -1.44 -12.71 -15.96
CA ASP A 309 -0.47 -12.80 -14.88
C ASP A 309 -1.12 -12.44 -13.54
N PHE A 310 -1.22 -13.43 -12.65
CA PHE A 310 -1.69 -13.22 -11.29
C PHE A 310 -0.49 -13.10 -10.36
N THR A 311 -0.42 -11.99 -9.61
CA THR A 311 0.73 -11.71 -8.74
C THR A 311 0.25 -11.38 -7.33
N GLN A 312 1.12 -11.58 -6.33
CA GLN A 312 0.81 -11.20 -4.95
C GLN A 312 0.58 -9.69 -4.84
N GLY A 313 1.39 -8.89 -5.55
CA GLY A 313 1.27 -7.43 -5.56
C GLY A 313 -0.06 -6.95 -6.15
N SER A 314 -0.50 -7.53 -7.27
CA SER A 314 -1.79 -7.13 -7.88
C SER A 314 -3.00 -7.64 -7.09
N LEU A 315 -2.90 -8.81 -6.43
CA LEU A 315 -3.94 -9.26 -5.50
C LEU A 315 -4.03 -8.34 -4.27
N GLU A 316 -2.89 -7.92 -3.71
CA GLU A 316 -2.86 -6.98 -2.59
C GLU A 316 -3.52 -5.64 -2.97
N ALA A 317 -3.18 -5.08 -4.13
CA ALA A 317 -3.79 -3.85 -4.64
C ALA A 317 -5.28 -4.00 -4.92
N TYR A 318 -5.71 -5.16 -5.42
CA TYR A 318 -7.14 -5.48 -5.58
C TYR A 318 -7.86 -5.47 -4.21
N VAL A 319 -7.30 -6.13 -3.20
CA VAL A 319 -7.84 -6.13 -1.82
C VAL A 319 -7.92 -4.71 -1.27
N ASN A 320 -6.86 -3.93 -1.40
CA ASN A 320 -6.78 -2.56 -0.92
C ASN A 320 -7.89 -1.67 -1.54
N THR A 321 -8.12 -1.84 -2.85
CA THR A 321 -9.18 -1.13 -3.57
C THR A 321 -10.57 -1.55 -3.10
N ARG A 322 -10.77 -2.83 -2.80
CA ARG A 322 -12.03 -3.34 -2.25
C ARG A 322 -12.31 -2.80 -0.84
N VAL A 323 -11.25 -2.64 -0.01
CA VAL A 323 -11.36 -2.00 1.33
C VAL A 323 -11.77 -0.53 1.21
N LEU A 324 -11.16 0.22 0.29
CA LEU A 324 -11.56 1.59 0.01
C LEU A 324 -13.04 1.65 -0.45
N ALA A 325 -13.43 0.79 -1.38
CA ALA A 325 -14.79 0.73 -1.89
C ALA A 325 -15.81 0.43 -0.80
N GLU A 326 -15.54 -0.52 0.08
CA GLU A 326 -16.37 -0.82 1.25
C GLU A 326 -16.54 0.40 2.16
N GLY A 327 -15.44 1.13 2.44
CA GLY A 327 -15.51 2.39 3.16
C GLY A 327 -16.41 3.42 2.48
N LEU A 328 -16.27 3.59 1.16
CA LEU A 328 -17.07 4.52 0.37
C LEU A 328 -18.56 4.12 0.34
N GLU A 329 -18.88 2.84 0.18
CA GLU A 329 -20.28 2.36 0.25
C GLU A 329 -20.94 2.74 1.58
N ARG A 330 -20.21 2.64 2.68
CA ARG A 330 -20.70 2.99 4.02
C ARG A 330 -20.89 4.50 4.25
N THR A 331 -20.29 5.37 3.41
CA THR A 331 -20.48 6.82 3.54
C THR A 331 -21.85 7.29 3.02
N GLY A 332 -22.53 6.47 2.19
CA GLY A 332 -23.77 6.84 1.55
C GLY A 332 -23.57 7.75 0.32
N ARG A 333 -24.67 8.33 -0.16
CA ARG A 333 -24.70 9.10 -1.44
C ARG A 333 -23.98 10.44 -1.42
N ASP A 334 -23.68 10.96 -0.23
CA ASP A 334 -22.96 12.22 -0.04
C ASP A 334 -21.62 11.96 0.66
N PRO A 335 -20.61 11.41 -0.07
CA PRO A 335 -19.32 11.10 0.51
C PRO A 335 -18.55 12.38 0.82
N GLN A 336 -17.98 12.40 2.02
CA GLN A 336 -17.05 13.41 2.50
C GLN A 336 -15.80 12.69 3.03
N GLN A 337 -14.63 13.31 2.91
CA GLN A 337 -13.38 12.70 3.39
C GLN A 337 -13.45 12.33 4.87
N VAL A 338 -14.02 13.19 5.70
CA VAL A 338 -14.20 12.91 7.13
C VAL A 338 -15.15 11.73 7.39
N ARG A 339 -16.20 11.60 6.59
CA ARG A 339 -17.13 10.46 6.68
C ARG A 339 -16.46 9.17 6.22
N LEU A 340 -15.60 9.22 5.18
CA LEU A 340 -14.84 8.05 4.75
C LEU A 340 -13.89 7.58 5.85
N ASN A 341 -13.16 8.49 6.51
CA ASN A 341 -12.32 8.14 7.65
C ASN A 341 -13.12 7.44 8.75
N ALA A 342 -14.30 7.95 9.10
CA ALA A 342 -15.18 7.34 10.10
C ALA A 342 -15.72 5.98 9.63
N ALA A 343 -16.12 5.84 8.37
CA ALA A 343 -16.65 4.61 7.79
C ALA A 343 -15.60 3.50 7.75
N LEU A 344 -14.38 3.82 7.34
CA LEU A 344 -13.25 2.88 7.35
C LEU A 344 -12.92 2.43 8.79
N ALA A 345 -12.81 3.38 9.72
CA ALA A 345 -12.56 3.08 11.13
C ALA A 345 -13.66 2.21 11.78
N ALA A 346 -14.86 2.17 11.20
CA ALA A 346 -15.99 1.37 11.66
C ALA A 346 -16.08 -0.02 11.02
N ILE A 347 -15.18 -0.40 10.11
CA ILE A 347 -15.17 -1.76 9.53
C ILE A 347 -14.83 -2.78 10.61
N ARG A 348 -15.72 -3.78 10.80
CA ARG A 348 -15.56 -4.87 11.78
C ARG A 348 -15.82 -6.20 11.10
N ASN A 349 -14.89 -7.14 11.30
CA ASN A 349 -15.02 -8.54 10.83
C ASN A 349 -15.54 -8.68 9.39
N TRP A 350 -15.18 -7.72 8.51
CA TRP A 350 -15.63 -7.75 7.13
C TRP A 350 -14.89 -8.83 6.35
N ASN A 351 -15.65 -9.83 5.91
CA ASN A 351 -15.12 -10.97 5.16
C ASN A 351 -15.14 -10.69 3.65
N LEU A 352 -13.99 -10.46 3.08
CA LEU A 352 -13.80 -10.31 1.64
C LEU A 352 -13.49 -11.68 0.99
N GLY A 353 -14.47 -12.59 1.01
CA GLY A 353 -14.35 -13.88 0.35
C GLY A 353 -13.25 -14.81 0.93
N GLY A 354 -13.08 -14.82 2.26
CA GLY A 354 -12.07 -15.61 2.98
C GLY A 354 -10.86 -14.80 3.45
N PHE A 355 -10.84 -13.50 3.19
CA PHE A 355 -9.87 -12.56 3.74
C PHE A 355 -10.63 -11.56 4.63
N THR A 356 -10.29 -11.50 5.91
CA THR A 356 -11.01 -10.66 6.87
C THR A 356 -10.28 -9.33 7.08
N VAL A 357 -11.05 -8.25 7.07
CA VAL A 357 -10.61 -6.90 7.41
C VAL A 357 -11.36 -6.40 8.64
N ASP A 358 -10.64 -5.98 9.65
CA ASP A 358 -11.18 -5.54 10.93
C ASP A 358 -10.35 -4.39 11.51
N TYR A 359 -10.91 -3.19 11.52
CA TYR A 359 -10.30 -2.04 12.17
C TYR A 359 -10.86 -1.86 13.61
N SER A 360 -11.13 -2.99 14.31
CA SER A 360 -11.63 -3.02 15.68
C SER A 360 -10.58 -2.53 16.64
N GLY A 361 -10.29 -1.41 16.73
CA GLY A 361 -9.26 -1.03 17.66
C GLY A 361 -9.01 0.45 17.66
N GLN A 362 -8.01 0.73 18.40
CA GLN A 362 -7.40 2.03 18.44
C GLN A 362 -6.41 2.18 17.27
N THR A 363 -6.06 3.40 16.96
CA THR A 363 -4.95 3.70 16.05
C THR A 363 -3.63 3.09 16.58
N PRO A 364 -2.74 2.66 15.70
CA PRO A 364 -2.85 2.64 14.24
C PRO A 364 -3.89 1.63 13.75
N PHE A 365 -4.71 2.02 12.77
CA PHE A 365 -5.67 1.12 12.15
C PHE A 365 -4.97 0.09 11.28
N VAL A 366 -5.08 -1.20 11.65
CA VAL A 366 -4.52 -2.35 10.93
C VAL A 366 -5.64 -3.34 10.64
N GLY A 367 -6.05 -3.44 9.38
CA GLY A 367 -7.24 -4.16 8.97
C GLY A 367 -7.07 -5.67 8.90
N SER A 368 -5.88 -6.18 8.53
CA SER A 368 -5.65 -7.62 8.47
C SER A 368 -4.35 -8.01 9.16
N ARG A 369 -4.38 -9.21 9.75
CA ARG A 369 -3.21 -9.91 10.31
C ARG A 369 -2.89 -11.16 9.51
N PHE A 370 -3.44 -11.29 8.30
CA PHE A 370 -3.14 -12.42 7.43
C PHE A 370 -1.64 -12.44 7.16
N LEU A 371 -1.02 -13.56 7.49
CA LEU A 371 0.40 -13.80 7.29
C LEU A 371 0.62 -15.29 7.11
N ASP A 372 1.16 -15.66 5.96
CA ASP A 372 1.52 -17.02 5.62
C ASP A 372 2.98 -17.07 5.12
N LEU A 373 3.56 -18.25 5.09
CA LEU A 373 4.88 -18.52 4.55
C LEU A 373 4.76 -19.54 3.42
N GLY A 374 5.27 -19.17 2.27
CA GLY A 374 5.35 -20.06 1.12
C GLY A 374 6.78 -20.35 0.70
N VAL A 375 7.02 -21.53 0.17
CA VAL A 375 8.28 -21.89 -0.47
C VAL A 375 8.07 -21.89 -1.97
N LEU A 376 8.93 -21.21 -2.69
CA LEU A 376 8.87 -21.14 -4.15
C LEU A 376 9.31 -22.47 -4.79
N GLY A 377 8.51 -22.99 -5.70
CA GLY A 377 8.88 -24.09 -6.58
C GLY A 377 9.71 -23.62 -7.80
N SER A 378 10.11 -24.55 -8.64
CA SER A 378 10.90 -24.26 -9.86
C SER A 378 10.15 -23.40 -10.89
N SER A 379 8.83 -23.35 -10.83
CA SER A 379 8.00 -22.48 -11.67
C SER A 379 7.90 -21.04 -11.18
N GLY A 380 8.57 -20.67 -10.07
CA GLY A 380 8.43 -19.37 -9.41
C GLY A 380 7.08 -19.16 -8.70
N ARG A 381 6.27 -20.23 -8.55
CA ARG A 381 5.01 -20.23 -7.78
C ARG A 381 5.22 -20.93 -6.44
N PHE A 382 4.38 -20.60 -5.47
CA PHE A 382 4.39 -21.28 -4.18
C PHE A 382 3.98 -22.75 -4.32
N ALA A 383 4.78 -23.63 -3.69
CA ALA A 383 4.58 -25.08 -3.71
C ALA A 383 3.39 -25.53 -2.84
#